data_15fe8e6b36f37d2a76e2c01a2f697206
#
_entry.id   15fe8e6b36f37d2a76e2c01a2f697206
#
_cell.length_a   1.000
_cell.length_b   1.000
_cell.length_c   1.000
_cell.angle_alpha   90.00
_cell.angle_beta   90.00
_cell.angle_gamma   90.00
#
_symmetry.space_group_name_H-M   'P 1'
#
loop_
_entity.id
_entity.type
_entity.pdbx_description
1 polymer ?
#
loop_
_entity_poly.entity_id
_entity_poly.type
_entity_poly.pdbx_seq_one_letter_code
_entity_poly.pdbx_strand_id
1 'polypeptide(L)'
;MNQYNTIGFHPGNSRIHQLNATVKLLFLLVVSISAMVTYDTRYLILISASSILLFKYAHIEWKQVRFVVKFILFFTILNIIAVYIFDPEYGVRIYNQRTELVNGIGRFTLTSQELFYLFNLILKYISTVPLALIFLFTTNPSHFAASLNQLGVNYKISYAVSLALRYIPDIQETYFNISQAQQARGYDNSKKAKFISRVKGIKRIVLPLIFSSIERIDTISTAMELRQFGQYKRRTWYVKKQLKKDDYVVLCLTLILLMLVVTLFFLNNSRYFNPWH
;
A
#
# COMPACT_ATOMS: atom_id res chain seq x y z
N MET A 1 -6.15 27.83 9.04
CA MET A 1 -6.27 27.08 7.77
C MET A 1 -5.89 25.63 8.06
N ASN A 2 -6.89 24.79 8.32
CA ASN A 2 -6.63 23.35 8.49
C ASN A 2 -6.23 22.80 7.13
N GLN A 3 -4.96 22.48 6.95
CA GLN A 3 -4.52 21.64 5.84
C GLN A 3 -5.21 20.29 6.03
N TYR A 4 -6.30 20.07 5.31
CA TYR A 4 -6.87 18.73 5.17
C TYR A 4 -5.77 17.87 4.59
N ASN A 5 -5.22 17.00 5.42
CA ASN A 5 -4.13 16.12 5.05
C ASN A 5 -4.61 15.27 3.87
N THR A 6 -4.14 15.59 2.70
CA THR A 6 -4.28 14.73 1.53
C THR A 6 -3.84 13.34 1.96
N ILE A 7 -4.67 12.34 1.76
CA ILE A 7 -4.56 10.96 2.22
C ILE A 7 -3.09 10.54 2.39
N GLY A 8 -2.60 10.53 3.62
CA GLY A 8 -1.28 10.03 3.99
C GLY A 8 -0.06 10.80 3.48
N PHE A 9 -0.15 11.59 2.43
CA PHE A 9 1.00 12.33 1.89
C PHE A 9 1.41 13.48 2.80
N HIS A 10 2.70 13.50 3.18
CA HIS A 10 3.31 14.60 3.92
C HIS A 10 4.47 15.17 3.09
N PRO A 11 4.45 16.47 2.78
CA PRO A 11 5.56 17.08 2.07
C PRO A 11 6.82 17.02 2.94
N GLY A 12 7.90 16.49 2.40
CA GLY A 12 9.19 16.36 3.06
C GLY A 12 10.34 16.65 2.12
N ASN A 13 11.51 16.96 2.67
CA ASN A 13 12.70 17.35 1.91
C ASN A 13 13.73 16.23 1.72
N SER A 14 13.41 14.97 2.11
CA SER A 14 14.35 13.87 1.93
C SER A 14 14.55 13.57 0.43
N ARG A 15 15.70 12.97 0.08
CA ARG A 15 15.98 12.54 -1.31
C ARG A 15 14.89 11.61 -1.83
N ILE A 16 14.30 10.78 -0.95
CA ILE A 16 13.20 9.87 -1.32
C ILE A 16 11.95 10.67 -1.76
N HIS A 17 11.62 11.79 -1.10
CA HIS A 17 10.50 12.64 -1.52
C HIS A 17 10.72 13.25 -2.90
N GLN A 18 11.95 13.55 -3.27
CA GLN A 18 12.29 14.19 -4.54
C GLN A 18 12.30 13.24 -5.74
N LEU A 19 12.41 11.92 -5.51
CA LEU A 19 12.38 10.90 -6.56
C LEU A 19 11.10 10.96 -7.41
N ASN A 20 11.22 10.57 -8.66
CA ASN A 20 10.08 10.46 -9.57
C ASN A 20 9.09 9.40 -9.07
N ALA A 21 7.80 9.74 -9.04
CA ALA A 21 6.74 8.84 -8.56
C ALA A 21 6.69 7.54 -9.36
N THR A 22 6.98 7.56 -10.66
CA THR A 22 7.02 6.37 -11.52
C THR A 22 8.10 5.41 -11.09
N VAL A 23 9.29 5.92 -10.76
CA VAL A 23 10.42 5.11 -10.30
C VAL A 23 10.12 4.49 -8.95
N LYS A 24 9.55 5.27 -8.02
CA LYS A 24 9.12 4.75 -6.71
C LYS A 24 8.06 3.65 -6.86
N LEU A 25 7.07 3.85 -7.73
CA LEU A 25 6.01 2.86 -7.96
C LEU A 25 6.58 1.59 -8.58
N LEU A 26 7.46 1.72 -9.58
CA LEU A 26 8.10 0.58 -10.21
C LEU A 26 8.98 -0.19 -9.20
N PHE A 27 9.79 0.51 -8.40
CA PHE A 27 10.57 -0.10 -7.33
C PHE A 27 9.70 -0.85 -6.34
N LEU A 28 8.62 -0.21 -5.85
CA LEU A 28 7.67 -0.84 -4.94
C LEU A 28 7.07 -2.11 -5.56
N LEU A 29 6.57 -2.04 -6.79
CA LEU A 29 5.91 -3.19 -7.43
C LEU A 29 6.90 -4.34 -7.65
N VAL A 30 8.05 -4.07 -8.25
CA VAL A 30 9.04 -5.11 -8.56
C VAL A 30 9.56 -5.77 -7.30
N VAL A 31 9.97 -4.99 -6.30
CA VAL A 31 10.53 -5.53 -5.05
C VAL A 31 9.46 -6.23 -4.21
N SER A 32 8.23 -5.69 -4.13
CA SER A 32 7.15 -6.34 -3.40
C SER A 32 6.72 -7.66 -4.06
N ILE A 33 6.57 -7.68 -5.39
CA ILE A 33 6.22 -8.91 -6.12
C ILE A 33 7.33 -9.95 -5.97
N SER A 34 8.60 -9.56 -6.12
CA SER A 34 9.73 -10.48 -5.96
C SER A 34 9.80 -11.05 -4.53
N ALA A 35 9.60 -10.21 -3.50
CA ALA A 35 9.57 -10.66 -2.11
C ALA A 35 8.38 -11.59 -1.81
N MET A 36 7.22 -11.40 -2.46
CA MET A 36 6.06 -12.27 -2.30
C MET A 36 6.25 -13.63 -2.98
N VAL A 37 6.88 -13.66 -4.15
CA VAL A 37 7.11 -14.90 -4.92
C VAL A 37 8.18 -15.78 -4.30
N THR A 38 9.30 -15.18 -3.85
CA THR A 38 10.43 -15.92 -3.29
C THR A 38 10.22 -16.28 -1.81
N TYR A 39 10.81 -17.41 -1.39
CA TYR A 39 11.00 -17.82 0.00
C TYR A 39 12.50 -18.01 0.31
N ASP A 40 13.36 -17.33 -0.44
CA ASP A 40 14.78 -17.28 -0.11
C ASP A 40 15.01 -16.31 1.04
N THR A 41 15.38 -16.87 2.20
CA THR A 41 15.60 -16.13 3.44
C THR A 41 16.69 -15.07 3.29
N ARG A 42 17.73 -15.34 2.48
CA ARG A 42 18.85 -14.41 2.25
C ARG A 42 18.34 -13.13 1.57
N TYR A 43 17.55 -13.30 0.51
CA TYR A 43 16.93 -12.18 -0.18
C TYR A 43 15.96 -11.42 0.71
N LEU A 44 15.10 -12.13 1.45
CA LEU A 44 14.12 -11.51 2.33
C LEU A 44 14.78 -10.71 3.47
N ILE A 45 15.88 -11.19 4.06
CA ILE A 45 16.66 -10.46 5.06
C ILE A 45 17.27 -9.20 4.44
N LEU A 46 17.85 -9.29 3.26
CA LEU A 46 18.44 -8.14 2.56
C LEU A 46 17.39 -7.06 2.31
N ILE A 47 16.22 -7.44 1.76
CA ILE A 47 15.14 -6.48 1.51
C ILE A 47 14.55 -5.93 2.82
N SER A 48 14.36 -6.76 3.85
CA SER A 48 13.86 -6.31 5.15
C SER A 48 14.79 -5.26 5.78
N ALA A 49 16.10 -5.54 5.80
CA ALA A 49 17.08 -4.60 6.32
C ALA A 49 17.09 -3.29 5.51
N SER A 50 17.11 -3.39 4.17
CA SER A 50 17.08 -2.21 3.30
C SER A 50 15.79 -1.41 3.42
N SER A 51 14.63 -2.06 3.55
CA SER A 51 13.35 -1.39 3.71
C SER A 51 13.24 -0.61 5.02
N ILE A 52 13.77 -1.16 6.13
CA ILE A 52 13.83 -0.48 7.43
C ILE A 52 14.79 0.71 7.37
N LEU A 53 15.96 0.57 6.73
CA LEU A 53 16.91 1.66 6.55
C LEU A 53 16.31 2.79 5.70
N LEU A 54 15.65 2.45 4.57
CA LEU A 54 14.97 3.42 3.72
C LEU A 54 13.82 4.12 4.48
N PHE A 55 13.10 3.38 5.32
CA PHE A 55 12.03 3.97 6.14
C PHE A 55 12.58 5.01 7.12
N LYS A 56 13.67 4.73 7.80
CA LYS A 56 14.35 5.70 8.67
C LYS A 56 14.85 6.91 7.87
N TYR A 57 15.42 6.69 6.70
CA TYR A 57 15.93 7.76 5.83
C TYR A 57 14.82 8.64 5.23
N ALA A 58 13.60 8.11 5.11
CA ALA A 58 12.44 8.87 4.66
C ALA A 58 11.95 9.91 5.69
N HIS A 59 12.44 9.88 6.94
CA HIS A 59 12.04 10.75 8.04
C HIS A 59 10.53 10.77 8.29
N ILE A 60 9.87 9.58 8.15
CA ILE A 60 8.45 9.44 8.42
C ILE A 60 8.24 9.36 9.93
N GLU A 61 7.37 10.20 10.48
CA GLU A 61 7.07 10.20 11.91
C GLU A 61 6.32 8.93 12.32
N TRP A 62 6.81 8.28 13.38
CA TRP A 62 6.19 7.07 13.92
C TRP A 62 4.70 7.24 14.31
N LYS A 63 4.33 8.45 14.74
CA LYS A 63 2.93 8.76 15.09
C LYS A 63 1.97 8.57 13.92
N GLN A 64 2.42 8.87 12.70
CA GLN A 64 1.60 8.78 11.48
C GLN A 64 1.35 7.35 11.05
N VAL A 65 2.31 6.46 11.25
CA VAL A 65 2.26 5.06 10.79
C VAL A 65 1.86 4.07 11.88
N ARG A 66 1.91 4.48 13.15
CA ARG A 66 1.67 3.60 14.30
C ARG A 66 0.36 2.82 14.22
N PHE A 67 -0.72 3.45 13.78
CA PHE A 67 -2.01 2.79 13.63
C PHE A 67 -1.97 1.71 12.55
N VAL A 68 -1.42 2.04 11.38
CA VAL A 68 -1.32 1.12 10.24
C VAL A 68 -0.40 -0.05 10.58
N VAL A 69 0.76 0.22 11.21
CA VAL A 69 1.70 -0.82 11.63
C VAL A 69 1.06 -1.77 12.66
N LYS A 70 0.34 -1.25 13.65
CA LYS A 70 -0.38 -2.08 14.64
C LYS A 70 -1.44 -2.95 13.98
N PHE A 71 -2.20 -2.38 13.03
CA PHE A 71 -3.23 -3.09 12.28
C PHE A 71 -2.61 -4.24 11.47
N ILE A 72 -1.54 -3.97 10.73
CA ILE A 72 -0.83 -4.99 9.93
C ILE A 72 -0.24 -6.07 10.84
N LEU A 73 0.36 -5.68 11.97
CA LEU A 73 0.93 -6.62 12.94
C LEU A 73 -0.15 -7.56 13.50
N PHE A 74 -1.33 -7.04 13.82
CA PHE A 74 -2.46 -7.85 14.25
C PHE A 74 -2.84 -8.90 13.19
N PHE A 75 -2.98 -8.50 11.92
CA PHE A 75 -3.30 -9.43 10.83
C PHE A 75 -2.15 -10.39 10.54
N THR A 76 -0.91 -9.97 10.70
CA THR A 76 0.26 -10.86 10.57
C THR A 76 0.22 -11.97 11.61
N ILE A 77 -0.03 -11.63 12.88
CA ILE A 77 -0.16 -12.62 13.96
C ILE A 77 -1.33 -13.56 13.68
N LEU A 78 -2.48 -13.02 13.29
CA LEU A 78 -3.66 -13.83 12.95
C LEU A 78 -3.37 -14.78 11.78
N ASN A 79 -2.65 -14.32 10.76
CA ASN A 79 -2.24 -15.14 9.62
C ASN A 79 -1.29 -16.27 10.04
N ILE A 80 -0.28 -15.98 10.89
CA ILE A 80 0.64 -17.00 11.43
C ILE A 80 -0.13 -18.06 12.21
N ILE A 81 -1.05 -17.64 13.07
CA ILE A 81 -1.90 -18.56 13.84
C ILE A 81 -2.76 -19.40 12.90
N ALA A 82 -3.37 -18.79 11.88
CA ALA A 82 -4.19 -19.48 10.90
C ALA A 82 -3.37 -20.54 10.14
N VAL A 83 -2.18 -20.19 9.63
CA VAL A 83 -1.30 -21.13 8.93
C VAL A 83 -0.98 -22.32 9.83
N TYR A 84 -0.60 -22.09 11.08
CA TYR A 84 -0.27 -23.15 12.01
C TYR A 84 -1.48 -24.06 12.37
N ILE A 85 -2.68 -23.49 12.48
CA ILE A 85 -3.90 -24.28 12.78
C ILE A 85 -4.34 -25.13 11.59
N PHE A 86 -4.33 -24.55 10.38
CA PHE A 86 -4.85 -25.24 9.19
C PHE A 86 -3.86 -26.23 8.61
N ASP A 87 -2.56 -25.96 8.68
CA ASP A 87 -1.52 -26.78 8.08
C ASP A 87 -0.20 -26.76 8.87
N PRO A 88 -0.16 -27.41 10.04
CA PRO A 88 0.99 -27.37 10.95
C PRO A 88 2.25 -28.09 10.42
N GLU A 89 2.11 -28.87 9.35
CA GLU A 89 3.21 -29.63 8.73
C GLU A 89 3.60 -29.07 7.35
N TYR A 90 3.16 -27.85 7.00
CA TYR A 90 3.43 -27.25 5.69
C TYR A 90 4.95 -27.05 5.46
N GLY A 91 5.69 -26.61 6.46
CA GLY A 91 7.15 -26.49 6.39
C GLY A 91 7.84 -27.84 6.17
N VAL A 92 7.39 -28.89 6.81
CA VAL A 92 7.95 -30.25 6.64
C VAL A 92 7.76 -30.72 5.18
N ARG A 93 6.61 -30.46 4.59
CA ARG A 93 6.34 -30.83 3.18
C ARG A 93 7.19 -30.05 2.18
N ILE A 94 7.53 -28.80 2.49
CA ILE A 94 8.37 -27.98 1.61
C ILE A 94 9.83 -28.43 1.65
N TYR A 95 10.36 -28.65 2.88
CA TYR A 95 11.78 -28.92 3.07
C TYR A 95 12.13 -30.43 3.05
N ASN A 96 11.11 -31.33 2.97
CA ASN A 96 11.25 -32.78 2.93
C ASN A 96 12.09 -33.37 4.11
N GLN A 97 12.13 -32.67 5.24
CA GLN A 97 12.83 -33.08 6.46
C GLN A 97 11.93 -32.79 7.65
N ARG A 98 12.02 -33.61 8.70
CA ARG A 98 11.24 -33.45 9.92
C ARG A 98 12.16 -33.46 11.14
N THR A 99 12.31 -32.31 11.75
CA THR A 99 13.03 -32.16 13.04
C THR A 99 12.04 -31.65 14.07
N GLU A 100 11.65 -32.52 14.99
CA GLU A 100 10.68 -32.19 16.04
C GLU A 100 11.39 -31.42 17.16
N LEU A 101 10.86 -30.23 17.49
CA LEU A 101 11.34 -29.41 18.61
C LEU A 101 10.50 -29.63 19.87
N VAL A 102 9.17 -29.75 19.69
CA VAL A 102 8.23 -30.00 20.78
C VAL A 102 7.16 -30.98 20.28
N ASN A 103 7.05 -32.10 20.99
CA ASN A 103 6.01 -33.09 20.70
C ASN A 103 4.65 -32.55 21.16
N GLY A 104 3.78 -32.24 20.20
CA GLY A 104 2.42 -31.80 20.43
C GLY A 104 1.42 -32.97 20.31
N ILE A 105 0.15 -32.67 20.54
CA ILE A 105 -0.94 -33.65 20.43
C ILE A 105 -1.32 -33.83 18.95
N GLY A 106 -1.04 -35.00 18.37
CA GLY A 106 -1.43 -35.36 17.00
C GLY A 106 -0.65 -34.57 15.93
N ARG A 107 -1.35 -33.77 15.10
CA ARG A 107 -0.75 -33.00 14.00
C ARG A 107 -0.05 -31.70 14.46
N PHE A 108 -0.29 -31.26 15.68
CA PHE A 108 0.24 -29.99 16.22
C PHE A 108 1.61 -30.18 16.87
N THR A 109 2.56 -30.76 16.12
CA THR A 109 3.96 -30.84 16.51
C THR A 109 4.68 -29.60 16.02
N LEU A 110 5.45 -28.92 16.87
CA LEU A 110 6.27 -27.80 16.48
C LEU A 110 7.58 -28.33 15.88
N THR A 111 7.74 -28.14 14.56
CA THR A 111 8.94 -28.56 13.84
C THR A 111 9.83 -27.37 13.51
N SER A 112 11.14 -27.60 13.41
CA SER A 112 12.11 -26.57 13.00
C SER A 112 11.78 -26.01 11.61
N GLN A 113 11.31 -26.84 10.72
CA GLN A 113 10.93 -26.48 9.33
C GLN A 113 9.71 -25.55 9.30
N GLU A 114 8.71 -25.82 10.15
CA GLU A 114 7.54 -24.95 10.26
C GLU A 114 7.92 -23.58 10.83
N LEU A 115 8.74 -23.53 11.89
CA LEU A 115 9.25 -22.27 12.43
C LEU A 115 10.02 -21.46 11.37
N PHE A 116 10.85 -22.11 10.59
CA PHE A 116 11.61 -21.46 9.54
C PHE A 116 10.68 -20.91 8.43
N TYR A 117 9.64 -21.65 8.08
CA TYR A 117 8.61 -21.19 7.15
C TYR A 117 7.87 -19.95 7.69
N LEU A 118 7.41 -19.99 8.96
CA LEU A 118 6.75 -18.86 9.62
C LEU A 118 7.68 -17.64 9.73
N PHE A 119 8.95 -17.87 10.00
CA PHE A 119 9.96 -16.81 10.00
C PHE A 119 10.08 -16.12 8.64
N ASN A 120 10.15 -16.88 7.54
CA ASN A 120 10.14 -16.32 6.19
C ASN A 120 8.85 -15.54 5.89
N LEU A 121 7.72 -15.98 6.42
CA LEU A 121 6.44 -15.30 6.27
C LEU A 121 6.45 -13.94 6.98
N ILE A 122 7.01 -13.87 8.19
CA ILE A 122 7.22 -12.60 8.91
C ILE A 122 8.15 -11.68 8.13
N LEU A 123 9.25 -12.19 7.59
CA LEU A 123 10.19 -11.41 6.77
C LEU A 123 9.52 -10.80 5.54
N LYS A 124 8.59 -11.50 4.90
CA LYS A 124 7.80 -10.96 3.78
C LYS A 124 7.02 -9.70 4.17
N TYR A 125 6.36 -9.70 5.32
CA TYR A 125 5.66 -8.52 5.81
C TYR A 125 6.62 -7.38 6.16
N ILE A 126 7.73 -7.70 6.85
CA ILE A 126 8.75 -6.70 7.19
C ILE A 126 9.43 -6.11 5.95
N SER A 127 9.57 -6.89 4.88
CA SER A 127 10.11 -6.41 3.60
C SER A 127 9.17 -5.44 2.89
N THR A 128 7.89 -5.80 2.79
CA THR A 128 6.93 -5.14 1.90
C THR A 128 6.25 -3.93 2.56
N VAL A 129 5.89 -4.05 3.85
CA VAL A 129 5.11 -3.01 4.54
C VAL A 129 5.84 -1.66 4.62
N PRO A 130 7.11 -1.59 5.04
CA PRO A 130 7.80 -0.30 5.09
C PRO A 130 7.93 0.34 3.70
N LEU A 131 8.13 -0.43 2.64
CA LEU A 131 8.20 0.08 1.27
C LEU A 131 6.87 0.70 0.83
N ALA A 132 5.75 0.03 1.12
CA ALA A 132 4.42 0.55 0.84
C ALA A 132 4.13 1.84 1.60
N LEU A 133 4.52 1.91 2.88
CA LEU A 133 4.40 3.12 3.70
C LEU A 133 5.27 4.26 3.16
N ILE A 134 6.53 3.99 2.80
CA ILE A 134 7.40 5.00 2.17
C ILE A 134 6.71 5.57 0.92
N PHE A 135 6.20 4.72 0.04
CA PHE A 135 5.52 5.17 -1.16
C PHE A 135 4.31 6.04 -0.85
N LEU A 136 3.44 5.59 0.07
CA LEU A 136 2.20 6.29 0.45
C LEU A 136 2.48 7.68 1.03
N PHE A 137 3.46 7.78 1.95
CA PHE A 137 3.74 9.03 2.65
C PHE A 137 4.63 9.99 1.85
N THR A 138 5.45 9.50 0.93
CA THR A 138 6.38 10.34 0.16
C THR A 138 5.90 10.69 -1.25
N THR A 139 4.77 10.11 -1.72
CA THR A 139 4.29 10.32 -3.09
C THR A 139 2.99 11.11 -3.11
N ASN A 140 3.00 12.24 -3.81
CA ASN A 140 1.80 13.05 -3.99
C ASN A 140 0.77 12.27 -4.85
N PRO A 141 -0.53 12.26 -4.47
CA PRO A 141 -1.59 11.58 -5.21
C PRO A 141 -1.66 11.94 -6.70
N SER A 142 -1.44 13.21 -7.08
CA SER A 142 -1.44 13.63 -8.48
C SER A 142 -0.26 13.05 -9.27
N HIS A 143 0.92 12.93 -8.65
CA HIS A 143 2.08 12.28 -9.27
C HIS A 143 1.90 10.77 -9.38
N PHE A 144 1.22 10.14 -8.39
CA PHE A 144 0.86 8.74 -8.45
C PHE A 144 -0.02 8.44 -9.67
N ALA A 145 -1.07 9.22 -9.90
CA ALA A 145 -1.93 9.04 -11.06
C ALA A 145 -1.18 9.20 -12.39
N ALA A 146 -0.26 10.17 -12.48
CA ALA A 146 0.60 10.33 -13.66
C ALA A 146 1.55 9.13 -13.84
N SER A 147 2.07 8.55 -12.75
CA SER A 147 2.96 7.38 -12.82
C SER A 147 2.25 6.13 -13.35
N LEU A 148 0.97 5.91 -13.04
CA LEU A 148 0.18 4.82 -13.61
C LEU A 148 0.15 4.89 -15.13
N ASN A 149 -0.06 6.08 -15.70
CA ASN A 149 -0.04 6.23 -17.16
C ASN A 149 1.35 5.99 -17.76
N GLN A 150 2.42 6.40 -17.06
CA GLN A 150 3.79 6.14 -17.52
C GLN A 150 4.15 4.65 -17.48
N LEU A 151 3.52 3.86 -16.60
CA LEU A 151 3.65 2.40 -16.56
C LEU A 151 2.73 1.65 -17.55
N GLY A 152 2.01 2.38 -18.42
CA GLY A 152 1.22 1.79 -19.48
C GLY A 152 -0.30 1.73 -19.22
N VAL A 153 -0.77 2.17 -18.06
CA VAL A 153 -2.22 2.26 -17.80
C VAL A 153 -2.84 3.33 -18.72
N ASN A 154 -4.03 3.04 -19.23
CA ASN A 154 -4.75 3.98 -20.11
C ASN A 154 -4.89 5.35 -19.44
N TYR A 155 -4.62 6.43 -20.21
CA TYR A 155 -4.65 7.79 -19.65
C TYR A 155 -6.04 8.17 -19.10
N LYS A 156 -7.13 7.63 -19.63
CA LYS A 156 -8.50 7.88 -19.12
C LYS A 156 -8.66 7.33 -17.71
N ILE A 157 -8.17 6.11 -17.46
CA ILE A 157 -8.19 5.47 -16.13
C ILE A 157 -7.28 6.23 -15.17
N SER A 158 -6.05 6.53 -15.58
CA SER A 158 -5.12 7.30 -14.76
C SER A 158 -5.65 8.68 -14.39
N TYR A 159 -6.36 9.33 -15.34
CA TYR A 159 -6.99 10.62 -15.07
C TYR A 159 -8.18 10.48 -14.11
N ALA A 160 -9.00 9.44 -14.24
CA ALA A 160 -10.09 9.16 -13.30
C ALA A 160 -9.55 8.95 -11.88
N VAL A 161 -8.43 8.22 -11.71
CA VAL A 161 -7.74 8.08 -10.42
C VAL A 161 -7.26 9.44 -9.90
N SER A 162 -6.69 10.29 -10.78
CA SER A 162 -6.25 11.64 -10.39
C SER A 162 -7.41 12.50 -9.89
N LEU A 163 -8.54 12.45 -10.58
CA LEU A 163 -9.76 13.15 -10.17
C LEU A 163 -10.28 12.61 -8.83
N ALA A 164 -10.42 11.30 -8.68
CA ALA A 164 -10.87 10.69 -7.43
C ALA A 164 -10.02 11.15 -6.24
N LEU A 165 -8.70 11.04 -6.34
CA LEU A 165 -7.76 11.42 -5.28
C LEU A 165 -7.80 12.93 -4.96
N ARG A 166 -8.08 13.76 -5.96
CA ARG A 166 -8.23 15.21 -5.78
C ARG A 166 -9.54 15.58 -5.07
N TYR A 167 -10.62 14.84 -5.35
CA TYR A 167 -11.95 15.15 -4.80
C TYR A 167 -12.18 14.60 -3.39
N ILE A 168 -11.34 13.68 -2.90
CA ILE A 168 -11.49 13.17 -1.53
C ILE A 168 -11.48 14.29 -0.47
N PRO A 169 -10.54 15.26 -0.47
CA PRO A 169 -10.59 16.38 0.46
C PRO A 169 -11.86 17.22 0.33
N ASP A 170 -12.31 17.49 -0.90
CA ASP A 170 -13.52 18.27 -1.16
C ASP A 170 -14.80 17.58 -0.63
N ILE A 171 -14.86 16.25 -0.78
CA ILE A 171 -15.96 15.44 -0.24
C ILE A 171 -15.92 15.46 1.28
N GLN A 172 -14.75 15.38 1.90
CA GLN A 172 -14.59 15.48 3.35
C GLN A 172 -15.09 16.84 3.86
N GLU A 173 -14.71 17.94 3.20
CA GLU A 173 -15.19 19.27 3.55
C GLU A 173 -16.71 19.39 3.41
N THR A 174 -17.26 18.92 2.29
CA THR A 174 -18.70 18.89 2.05
C THR A 174 -19.44 18.08 3.13
N TYR A 175 -18.89 16.92 3.53
CA TYR A 175 -19.41 16.12 4.61
C TYR A 175 -19.45 16.89 5.95
N PHE A 176 -18.37 17.59 6.29
CA PHE A 176 -18.31 18.40 7.52
C PHE A 176 -19.33 19.54 7.48
N ASN A 177 -19.45 20.25 6.36
CA ASN A 177 -20.39 21.34 6.20
C ASN A 177 -21.84 20.86 6.32
N ILE A 178 -22.21 19.75 5.67
CA ILE A 178 -23.53 19.14 5.80
C ILE A 178 -23.78 18.67 7.24
N SER A 179 -22.78 18.03 7.87
CA SER A 179 -22.88 17.55 9.25
C SER A 179 -23.13 18.70 10.22
N GLN A 180 -22.40 19.81 10.09
CA GLN A 180 -22.60 21.02 10.92
C GLN A 180 -23.98 21.64 10.68
N ALA A 181 -24.41 21.74 9.42
CA ALA A 181 -25.75 22.26 9.10
C ALA A 181 -26.86 21.38 9.71
N GLN A 182 -26.70 20.05 9.74
CA GLN A 182 -27.66 19.16 10.39
C GLN A 182 -27.64 19.31 11.92
N GLN A 183 -26.47 19.50 12.53
CA GLN A 183 -26.36 19.77 13.97
C GLN A 183 -27.03 21.10 14.34
N ALA A 184 -26.87 22.15 13.54
CA ALA A 184 -27.57 23.42 13.72
C ALA A 184 -29.10 23.29 13.65
N ARG A 185 -29.61 22.30 12.92
CA ARG A 185 -31.05 21.94 12.86
C ARG A 185 -31.50 21.06 14.04
N GLY A 186 -30.68 20.88 15.06
CA GLY A 186 -30.99 20.11 16.26
C GLY A 186 -30.79 18.60 16.15
N TYR A 187 -30.11 18.12 15.11
CA TYR A 187 -29.80 16.68 15.00
C TYR A 187 -28.50 16.35 15.72
N ASP A 188 -28.61 15.56 16.79
CA ASP A 188 -27.44 15.10 17.54
C ASP A 188 -26.74 13.93 16.84
N ASN A 189 -25.56 14.21 16.29
CA ASN A 189 -24.65 13.22 15.70
C ASN A 189 -23.57 12.77 16.69
N SER A 190 -23.69 13.10 17.97
CA SER A 190 -22.70 12.75 18.98
C SER A 190 -22.63 11.25 19.23
N LYS A 191 -21.51 10.80 19.80
CA LYS A 191 -21.33 9.40 20.20
C LYS A 191 -22.33 8.95 21.30
N LYS A 192 -23.00 9.89 21.97
CA LYS A 192 -23.98 9.65 23.03
C LYS A 192 -25.40 9.38 22.50
N ALA A 193 -25.69 9.69 21.24
CA ALA A 193 -27.01 9.47 20.65
C ALA A 193 -27.30 7.97 20.48
N LYS A 194 -28.61 7.61 20.62
CA LYS A 194 -29.09 6.22 20.42
C LYS A 194 -28.70 5.71 19.04
N PHE A 195 -28.33 4.43 18.94
CA PHE A 195 -27.87 3.80 17.66
C PHE A 195 -28.82 4.04 16.49
N ILE A 196 -30.14 3.89 16.71
CA ILE A 196 -31.17 4.12 15.68
C ILE A 196 -31.16 5.60 15.21
N SER A 197 -31.01 6.54 16.15
CA SER A 197 -30.90 7.97 15.83
C SER A 197 -29.66 8.27 14.97
N ARG A 198 -28.52 7.64 15.29
CA ARG A 198 -27.29 7.76 14.52
C ARG A 198 -27.45 7.22 13.10
N VAL A 199 -28.07 6.05 12.90
CA VAL A 199 -28.34 5.48 11.57
C VAL A 199 -29.26 6.40 10.75
N LYS A 200 -30.32 6.96 11.37
CA LYS A 200 -31.16 7.98 10.72
C LYS A 200 -30.38 9.25 10.39
N GLY A 201 -29.47 9.66 11.27
CA GLY A 201 -28.56 10.81 11.06
C GLY A 201 -27.64 10.61 9.86
N ILE A 202 -27.12 9.41 9.65
CA ILE A 202 -26.27 9.07 8.49
C ILE A 202 -27.03 9.32 7.18
N LYS A 203 -28.27 8.86 7.05
CA LYS A 203 -29.08 9.11 5.84
C LYS A 203 -29.24 10.60 5.53
N ARG A 204 -29.41 11.45 6.55
CA ARG A 204 -29.57 12.90 6.41
C ARG A 204 -28.30 13.61 5.96
N ILE A 205 -27.14 13.00 6.16
CA ILE A 205 -25.84 13.53 5.69
C ILE A 205 -25.49 12.94 4.33
N VAL A 206 -25.65 11.62 4.16
CA VAL A 206 -25.20 10.90 2.96
C VAL A 206 -26.05 11.26 1.74
N LEU A 207 -27.37 11.40 1.87
CA LEU A 207 -28.22 11.75 0.73
C LEU A 207 -27.87 13.11 0.12
N PRO A 208 -27.79 14.23 0.88
CA PRO A 208 -27.36 15.52 0.32
C PRO A 208 -25.93 15.46 -0.23
N LEU A 209 -25.03 14.68 0.40
CA LEU A 209 -23.67 14.49 -0.08
C LEU A 209 -23.65 13.82 -1.47
N ILE A 210 -24.48 12.78 -1.66
CA ILE A 210 -24.60 12.09 -2.96
C ILE A 210 -25.14 13.06 -4.02
N PHE A 211 -26.22 13.80 -3.73
CA PHE A 211 -26.80 14.75 -4.70
C PHE A 211 -25.82 15.85 -5.08
N SER A 212 -25.13 16.45 -4.10
CA SER A 212 -24.07 17.42 -4.37
C SER A 212 -22.91 16.83 -5.19
N SER A 213 -22.59 15.55 -4.98
CA SER A 213 -21.56 14.87 -5.75
C SER A 213 -22.00 14.62 -7.20
N ILE A 214 -23.26 14.27 -7.44
CA ILE A 214 -23.81 14.07 -8.79
C ILE A 214 -23.80 15.39 -9.57
N GLU A 215 -24.27 16.49 -9.00
CA GLU A 215 -24.21 17.83 -9.64
C GLU A 215 -22.77 18.21 -10.02
N ARG A 216 -21.82 17.89 -9.15
CA ARG A 216 -20.40 18.12 -9.42
C ARG A 216 -19.89 17.25 -10.56
N ILE A 217 -20.29 15.96 -10.62
CA ILE A 217 -19.94 15.06 -11.71
C ILE A 217 -20.43 15.59 -13.04
N ASP A 218 -21.68 16.05 -13.12
CA ASP A 218 -22.27 16.62 -14.34
C ASP A 218 -21.51 17.87 -14.81
N THR A 219 -21.19 18.77 -13.89
CA THR A 219 -20.39 19.98 -14.17
C THR A 219 -19.00 19.63 -14.71
N ILE A 220 -18.33 18.64 -14.07
CA ILE A 220 -17.00 18.20 -14.49
C ILE A 220 -17.05 17.51 -15.85
N SER A 221 -18.05 16.63 -16.07
CA SER A 221 -18.22 15.92 -17.34
C SER A 221 -18.43 16.89 -18.48
N THR A 222 -19.33 17.87 -18.33
CA THR A 222 -19.56 18.92 -19.33
C THR A 222 -18.28 19.72 -19.61
N ALA A 223 -17.55 20.12 -18.57
CA ALA A 223 -16.29 20.83 -18.74
C ALA A 223 -15.20 19.97 -19.43
N MET A 224 -15.19 18.67 -19.20
CA MET A 224 -14.26 17.74 -19.86
C MET A 224 -14.62 17.54 -21.33
N GLU A 225 -15.90 17.43 -21.68
CA GLU A 225 -16.40 17.34 -23.06
C GLU A 225 -16.05 18.60 -23.86
N LEU A 226 -16.30 19.78 -23.29
CA LEU A 226 -15.94 21.06 -23.92
C LEU A 226 -14.42 21.18 -24.15
N ARG A 227 -13.60 20.56 -23.32
CA ARG A 227 -12.13 20.49 -23.47
C ARG A 227 -11.68 19.32 -24.32
N GLN A 228 -12.58 18.64 -25.03
CA GLN A 228 -12.30 17.51 -25.93
C GLN A 228 -11.54 16.36 -25.20
N PHE A 229 -11.92 16.07 -23.94
CA PHE A 229 -11.33 14.97 -23.22
C PHE A 229 -11.77 13.63 -23.84
N GLY A 230 -10.80 12.77 -24.13
CA GLY A 230 -11.10 11.45 -24.71
C GLY A 230 -10.96 11.37 -26.23
N GLN A 231 -10.81 12.49 -26.94
CA GLN A 231 -10.68 12.53 -28.39
C GLN A 231 -9.35 11.93 -28.87
N TYR A 232 -8.24 12.17 -28.14
CA TYR A 232 -6.92 11.68 -28.50
C TYR A 232 -6.56 10.41 -27.72
N LYS A 233 -5.80 9.51 -28.34
CA LYS A 233 -5.31 8.28 -27.67
C LYS A 233 -4.27 8.52 -26.59
N ARG A 234 -3.54 9.63 -26.64
CA ARG A 234 -2.48 9.99 -25.68
C ARG A 234 -2.58 11.46 -25.29
N ARG A 235 -2.30 11.78 -24.04
CA ARG A 235 -2.22 13.16 -23.54
C ARG A 235 -0.95 13.32 -22.69
N THR A 236 -0.41 14.54 -22.69
CA THR A 236 0.70 14.93 -21.82
C THR A 236 0.20 15.25 -20.41
N TRP A 237 0.99 14.92 -19.41
CA TRP A 237 0.71 15.23 -18.02
C TRP A 237 1.45 16.48 -17.59
N TYR A 238 0.75 17.46 -17.05
CA TYR A 238 1.34 18.69 -16.53
C TYR A 238 2.32 18.42 -15.39
N VAL A 239 2.01 17.44 -14.52
CA VAL A 239 2.83 17.07 -13.36
C VAL A 239 3.96 16.08 -13.68
N LYS A 240 4.18 15.76 -14.97
CA LYS A 240 5.25 14.81 -15.38
C LYS A 240 6.60 15.43 -15.05
N LYS A 241 7.36 14.76 -14.16
CA LYS A 241 8.77 15.12 -13.89
C LYS A 241 9.70 14.38 -14.83
N GLN A 242 10.78 15.04 -15.25
CA GLN A 242 11.90 14.40 -15.94
C GLN A 242 12.70 13.54 -14.96
N LEU A 243 13.30 12.46 -15.45
CA LEU A 243 14.15 11.59 -14.65
C LEU A 243 15.44 12.32 -14.30
N LYS A 244 15.85 12.22 -13.03
CA LYS A 244 17.11 12.75 -12.50
C LYS A 244 18.12 11.62 -12.33
N LYS A 245 19.39 11.94 -12.04
CA LYS A 245 20.45 10.95 -11.78
C LYS A 245 20.06 9.96 -10.68
N ASP A 246 19.46 10.42 -9.60
CA ASP A 246 19.00 9.57 -8.49
C ASP A 246 17.93 8.56 -8.93
N ASP A 247 17.06 8.94 -9.88
CA ASP A 247 16.05 8.04 -10.43
C ASP A 247 16.68 6.87 -11.21
N TYR A 248 17.74 7.14 -11.99
CA TYR A 248 18.47 6.09 -12.69
C TYR A 248 19.19 5.14 -11.72
N VAL A 249 19.74 5.66 -10.62
CA VAL A 249 20.34 4.82 -9.57
C VAL A 249 19.32 3.85 -8.98
N VAL A 250 18.11 4.33 -8.67
CA VAL A 250 17.04 3.49 -8.13
C VAL A 250 16.56 2.47 -9.17
N LEU A 251 16.48 2.84 -10.46
CA LEU A 251 16.15 1.90 -11.54
C LEU A 251 17.20 0.80 -11.69
N CYS A 252 18.48 1.15 -11.68
CA CYS A 252 19.57 0.17 -11.71
C CYS A 252 19.50 -0.78 -10.50
N LEU A 253 19.29 -0.23 -9.30
CA LEU A 253 19.14 -1.03 -8.09
C LEU A 253 17.93 -1.98 -8.18
N THR A 254 16.82 -1.52 -8.72
CA THR A 254 15.63 -2.35 -8.95
C THR A 254 15.93 -3.53 -9.88
N LEU A 255 16.67 -3.26 -10.95
CA LEU A 255 17.07 -4.28 -11.92
C LEU A 255 18.05 -5.28 -11.30
N ILE A 256 19.02 -4.82 -10.52
CA ILE A 256 19.96 -5.67 -9.78
C ILE A 256 19.22 -6.60 -8.80
N LEU A 257 18.26 -6.07 -8.04
CA LEU A 257 17.46 -6.86 -7.12
C LEU A 257 16.60 -7.92 -7.85
N LEU A 258 16.04 -7.55 -9.00
CA LEU A 258 15.29 -8.49 -9.83
C LEU A 258 16.19 -9.61 -10.35
N MET A 259 17.37 -9.27 -10.89
CA MET A 259 18.34 -10.25 -11.37
C MET A 259 18.82 -11.17 -10.25
N LEU A 260 19.03 -10.62 -9.05
CA LEU A 260 19.42 -11.39 -7.87
C LEU A 260 18.37 -12.44 -7.50
N VAL A 261 17.07 -12.10 -7.52
CA VAL A 261 16.00 -13.09 -7.26
C VAL A 261 15.98 -14.18 -8.32
N VAL A 262 16.13 -13.80 -9.59
CA VAL A 262 16.16 -14.77 -10.70
C VAL A 262 17.37 -15.71 -10.58
N THR A 263 18.55 -15.19 -10.26
CA THR A 263 19.74 -16.03 -10.04
C THR A 263 19.60 -16.95 -8.85
N LEU A 264 19.04 -16.47 -7.72
CA LEU A 264 18.77 -17.31 -6.55
C LEU A 264 17.76 -18.42 -6.85
N PHE A 265 16.73 -18.12 -7.66
CA PHE A 265 15.76 -19.12 -8.09
C PHE A 265 16.43 -20.26 -8.88
N PHE A 266 17.33 -19.93 -9.82
CA PHE A 266 18.08 -20.96 -10.57
C PHE A 266 19.09 -21.71 -9.70
N LEU A 267 19.77 -21.04 -8.77
CA LEU A 267 20.73 -21.69 -7.87
C LEU A 267 20.06 -22.69 -6.91
N ASN A 268 18.89 -22.35 -6.39
CA ASN A 268 18.16 -23.22 -5.45
C ASN A 268 17.28 -24.27 -6.18
N ASN A 269 17.18 -24.24 -7.52
CA ASN A 269 16.23 -25.02 -8.32
C ASN A 269 14.77 -24.96 -7.82
N SER A 270 14.47 -23.99 -6.97
CA SER A 270 13.16 -23.79 -6.35
C SER A 270 13.02 -22.36 -5.86
N ARG A 271 11.79 -21.98 -5.46
CA ARG A 271 11.52 -20.69 -4.81
C ARG A 271 11.87 -20.67 -3.31
N TYR A 272 12.30 -21.79 -2.74
CA TYR A 272 12.62 -21.96 -1.33
C TYR A 272 14.13 -22.12 -1.15
N PHE A 273 14.67 -21.47 -0.14
CA PHE A 273 16.02 -21.77 0.34
C PHE A 273 15.94 -22.85 1.40
N ASN A 274 16.65 -23.97 1.21
CA ASN A 274 16.72 -25.04 2.17
C ASN A 274 18.05 -24.98 2.95
N PRO A 275 18.05 -24.61 4.25
CA PRO A 275 19.27 -24.56 5.04
C PRO A 275 19.77 -25.93 5.53
N TRP A 276 19.00 -26.99 5.29
CA TRP A 276 19.32 -28.36 5.70
C TRP A 276 19.92 -29.23 4.58
N HIS A 277 20.14 -28.63 3.41
CA HIS A 277 20.83 -29.29 2.28
C HIS A 277 22.31 -29.10 2.38
#